data_13fa4552f02b34644d17a2adfb74cad7
#
_entry.id   13fa4552f02b34644d17a2adfb74cad7
#
_cell.length_a   1.000
_cell.length_b   1.000
_cell.length_c   1.000
_cell.angle_alpha   90.00
_cell.angle_beta   90.00
_cell.angle_gamma   90.00
#
_symmetry.space_group_name_H-M   'P 1'
#
loop_
_entity.id
_entity.type
_entity.pdbx_description
1 polymer ?
#
loop_
_entity_poly.entity_id
_entity_poly.type
_entity_poly.pdbx_seq_one_letter_code
_entity_poly.pdbx_strand_id
1 'polypeptide(L)'
;MEKLSNVPTATELGIPVVLSTVRGFVTKKGVAGDRKKQLEDAMIKAMEHKYFQSFLTDIGLDSTSVVGADEWGTQMETMLAEMTAQLKALGYIK
;
A
#
# COMPACT_ATOMS: atom_id res chain seq x y z
N MET A 1 -0.46 -14.06 -4.90
CA MET A 1 -0.74 -14.73 -3.60
C MET A 1 -0.50 -16.22 -3.75
N GLU A 2 0.56 -16.73 -3.16
CA GLU A 2 0.99 -18.11 -3.30
C GLU A 2 -0.06 -19.13 -2.79
N LYS A 3 -0.76 -18.77 -1.70
CA LYS A 3 -1.83 -19.59 -1.11
C LYS A 3 -3.11 -19.70 -1.96
N LEU A 4 -3.26 -18.86 -2.98
CA LEU A 4 -4.43 -18.80 -3.86
C LEU A 4 -4.04 -18.92 -5.34
N SER A 5 -2.97 -19.61 -5.63
CA SER A 5 -2.41 -19.73 -6.99
C SER A 5 -3.37 -20.35 -8.01
N ASN A 6 -4.34 -21.11 -7.57
CA ASN A 6 -5.37 -21.75 -8.40
C ASN A 6 -6.68 -20.94 -8.50
N VAL A 7 -6.71 -19.75 -7.89
CA VAL A 7 -7.86 -18.84 -8.00
C VAL A 7 -7.51 -17.72 -8.98
N PRO A 8 -8.23 -17.57 -10.10
CA PRO A 8 -7.92 -16.52 -11.07
C PRO A 8 -8.23 -15.13 -10.49
N THR A 9 -7.41 -14.18 -10.88
CA THR A 9 -7.64 -12.74 -10.56
C THR A 9 -8.71 -12.15 -11.48
N ALA A 10 -9.29 -11.02 -11.10
CA ALA A 10 -10.23 -10.29 -11.95
C ALA A 10 -9.64 -9.96 -13.32
N THR A 11 -8.38 -9.54 -13.35
CA THR A 11 -7.66 -9.23 -14.61
C THR A 11 -7.52 -10.45 -15.51
N GLU A 12 -7.20 -11.63 -14.96
CA GLU A 12 -7.13 -12.89 -15.70
C GLU A 12 -8.49 -13.33 -16.26
N LEU A 13 -9.57 -12.91 -15.60
CA LEU A 13 -10.95 -13.12 -16.08
C LEU A 13 -11.43 -12.03 -17.06
N GLY A 14 -10.55 -11.13 -17.50
CA GLY A 14 -10.90 -10.05 -18.42
C GLY A 14 -11.61 -8.86 -17.77
N ILE A 15 -11.65 -8.81 -16.45
CA ILE A 15 -12.24 -7.69 -15.70
C ILE A 15 -11.11 -6.72 -15.31
N PRO A 16 -11.03 -5.52 -15.88
CA PRO A 16 -9.92 -4.59 -15.67
C PRO A 16 -10.06 -3.84 -14.32
N VAL A 17 -10.16 -4.58 -13.23
CA VAL A 17 -10.28 -4.04 -11.87
C VAL A 17 -9.13 -4.56 -11.02
N VAL A 18 -8.35 -3.63 -10.49
CA VAL A 18 -7.35 -3.90 -9.44
C VAL A 18 -7.68 -3.03 -8.24
N LEU A 19 -8.05 -3.65 -7.14
CA LEU A 19 -8.35 -2.98 -5.90
C LEU A 19 -7.45 -3.53 -4.79
N SER A 20 -6.74 -2.65 -4.12
CA SER A 20 -5.83 -3.00 -3.05
C SER A 20 -6.17 -2.25 -1.77
N THR A 21 -5.98 -2.90 -0.64
CA THR A 21 -5.96 -2.24 0.67
C THR A 21 -4.54 -1.83 0.97
N VAL A 22 -4.34 -0.56 1.26
CA VAL A 22 -3.04 -0.03 1.68
C VAL A 22 -3.05 0.31 3.16
N ARG A 23 -1.92 0.08 3.80
CA ARG A 23 -1.67 0.44 5.19
C ARG A 23 -0.31 1.10 5.28
N GLY A 24 -0.18 2.07 6.17
CA GLY A 24 1.11 2.75 6.31
C GLY A 24 1.19 3.58 7.58
N PHE A 25 2.36 4.13 7.79
CA PHE A 25 2.66 5.02 8.89
C PHE A 25 2.78 6.44 8.38
N VAL A 26 2.24 7.39 9.09
CA VAL A 26 2.29 8.80 8.76
C VAL A 26 2.90 9.60 9.90
N THR A 27 3.54 10.72 9.56
CA THR A 27 4.06 11.67 10.55
C THR A 27 3.24 12.96 10.54
N LYS A 28 3.36 13.73 11.59
CA LYS A 28 2.78 15.09 11.64
C LYS A 28 3.40 15.96 10.53
N LYS A 29 2.60 16.83 9.95
CA LYS A 29 3.07 17.85 9.01
C LYS A 29 4.13 18.76 9.68
N GLY A 30 5.18 19.09 8.95
CA GLY A 30 6.25 19.98 9.42
C GLY A 30 7.41 19.28 10.12
N VAL A 31 7.44 17.95 10.19
CA VAL A 31 8.63 17.22 10.64
C VAL A 31 9.78 17.43 9.66
N ALA A 32 10.98 17.76 10.19
CA ALA A 32 12.17 18.00 9.38
C ALA A 32 12.50 16.79 8.48
N GLY A 33 12.99 17.06 7.25
CA GLY A 33 13.25 16.03 6.25
C GLY A 33 14.24 14.95 6.67
N ASP A 34 15.33 15.35 7.37
CA ASP A 34 16.32 14.43 7.94
C ASP A 34 15.71 13.49 8.99
N ARG A 35 14.83 14.01 9.84
CA ARG A 35 14.10 13.22 10.84
C ARG A 35 13.13 12.24 10.19
N LYS A 36 12.40 12.67 9.16
CA LYS A 36 11.53 11.77 8.39
C LYS A 36 12.32 10.64 7.76
N LYS A 37 13.46 10.95 7.16
CA LYS A 37 14.34 9.94 6.56
C LYS A 37 14.86 8.93 7.58
N GLN A 38 15.26 9.38 8.76
CA GLN A 38 15.68 8.49 9.85
C GLN A 38 14.57 7.54 10.28
N LEU A 39 13.32 8.03 10.39
CA LEU A 39 12.17 7.22 10.74
C LEU A 39 11.83 6.21 9.64
N GLU A 40 11.84 6.64 8.38
CA GLU A 40 11.62 5.78 7.23
C GLU A 40 12.63 4.63 7.19
N ASP A 41 13.92 4.94 7.25
CA ASP A 41 15.00 3.94 7.21
C ASP A 41 14.90 2.94 8.37
N ALA A 42 14.58 3.41 9.56
CA ALA A 42 14.40 2.55 10.73
C ALA A 42 13.18 1.62 10.57
N MET A 43 12.07 2.12 10.04
CA MET A 43 10.87 1.33 9.82
C MET A 43 11.06 0.30 8.71
N ILE A 44 11.65 0.68 7.57
CA ILE A 44 11.95 -0.26 6.48
C ILE A 44 12.86 -1.37 6.97
N LYS A 45 13.93 -1.02 7.71
CA LYS A 45 14.83 -2.00 8.31
C LYS A 45 14.12 -2.95 9.29
N ALA A 46 13.20 -2.44 10.08
CA ALA A 46 12.40 -3.27 10.98
C ALA A 46 11.47 -4.22 10.20
N MET A 47 10.93 -3.79 9.07
CA MET A 47 10.07 -4.60 8.20
C MET A 47 10.84 -5.69 7.42
N GLU A 48 12.16 -5.57 7.29
CA GLU A 48 13.01 -6.63 6.73
C GLU A 48 13.22 -7.79 7.71
N HIS A 49 12.88 -7.61 8.99
CA HIS A 49 13.06 -8.64 9.99
C HIS A 49 12.17 -9.85 9.73
N LYS A 50 12.70 -11.05 9.98
CA LYS A 50 12.03 -12.33 9.70
C LYS A 50 10.61 -12.45 10.28
N TYR A 51 10.35 -11.89 11.43
CA TYR A 51 9.01 -11.92 12.05
C TYR A 51 7.99 -11.12 11.25
N PHE A 52 8.41 -9.94 10.75
CA PHE A 52 7.53 -9.15 9.90
C PHE A 52 7.30 -9.83 8.55
N GLN A 53 8.33 -10.39 7.95
CA GLN A 53 8.23 -11.14 6.69
C GLN A 53 7.35 -12.38 6.84
N SER A 54 7.45 -13.11 7.94
CA SER A 54 6.53 -14.23 8.23
C SER A 54 5.09 -13.75 8.36
N PHE A 55 4.86 -12.64 9.06
CA PHE A 55 3.53 -12.05 9.18
C PHE A 55 2.95 -11.68 7.80
N LEU A 56 3.74 -11.05 6.92
CA LEU A 56 3.31 -10.74 5.56
C LEU A 56 2.90 -12.00 4.79
N THR A 57 3.72 -13.04 4.85
CA THR A 57 3.44 -14.33 4.20
C THR A 57 2.15 -14.96 4.73
N ASP A 58 1.92 -14.91 6.03
CA ASP A 58 0.73 -15.48 6.66
C ASP A 58 -0.57 -14.80 6.21
N ILE A 59 -0.52 -13.52 5.92
CA ILE A 59 -1.66 -12.76 5.38
C ILE A 59 -1.69 -12.70 3.84
N GLY A 60 -0.83 -13.48 3.16
CA GLY A 60 -0.81 -13.60 1.70
C GLY A 60 -0.06 -12.48 0.97
N LEU A 61 0.78 -11.74 1.68
CA LEU A 61 1.67 -10.71 1.13
C LEU A 61 3.12 -11.20 1.10
N ASP A 62 4.01 -10.40 0.56
CA ASP A 62 5.45 -10.66 0.50
C ASP A 62 6.26 -9.35 0.67
N SER A 63 7.58 -9.46 0.56
CA SER A 63 8.48 -8.32 0.73
C SER A 63 8.24 -7.17 -0.26
N THR A 64 7.67 -7.45 -1.42
CA THR A 64 7.34 -6.41 -2.43
C THR A 64 6.16 -5.53 -2.01
N SER A 65 5.45 -5.92 -0.96
CA SER A 65 4.37 -5.13 -0.36
C SER A 65 4.87 -3.99 0.54
N VAL A 66 6.17 -3.94 0.81
CA VAL A 66 6.79 -2.86 1.62
C VAL A 66 7.39 -1.82 0.68
N VAL A 67 6.94 -0.60 0.80
CA VAL A 67 7.43 0.53 0.00
C VAL A 67 7.82 1.71 0.88
N GLY A 68 8.72 2.54 0.38
CA GLY A 68 9.17 3.76 1.06
C GLY A 68 8.20 4.93 0.90
N ALA A 69 8.55 6.05 1.53
CA ALA A 69 7.69 7.24 1.63
C ALA A 69 7.33 7.85 0.26
N ASP A 70 8.28 7.93 -0.66
CA ASP A 70 8.05 8.56 -1.98
C ASP A 70 7.09 7.73 -2.83
N GLU A 71 7.31 6.42 -2.90
CA GLU A 71 6.46 5.52 -3.67
C GLU A 71 5.06 5.43 -3.05
N TRP A 72 4.99 5.30 -1.73
CA TRP A 72 3.70 5.26 -1.03
C TRP A 72 2.95 6.59 -1.13
N GLY A 73 3.64 7.72 -1.09
CA GLY A 73 3.06 9.05 -1.32
C GLY A 73 2.40 9.14 -2.69
N THR A 74 3.08 8.71 -3.74
CA THR A 74 2.53 8.66 -5.10
C THR A 74 1.31 7.73 -5.20
N GLN A 75 1.35 6.56 -4.57
CA GLN A 75 0.20 5.65 -4.50
C GLN A 75 -0.99 6.31 -3.81
N MET A 76 -0.77 7.01 -2.70
CA MET A 76 -1.83 7.69 -1.96
C MET A 76 -2.46 8.82 -2.76
N GLU A 77 -1.68 9.63 -3.48
CA GLU A 77 -2.18 10.69 -4.35
C GLU A 77 -3.05 10.12 -5.48
N THR A 78 -2.59 9.08 -6.14
CA THR A 78 -3.32 8.39 -7.20
C THR A 78 -4.63 7.81 -6.67
N MET A 79 -4.59 7.10 -5.56
CA MET A 79 -5.79 6.53 -4.93
C MET A 79 -6.79 7.61 -4.51
N LEU A 80 -6.32 8.71 -3.96
CA LEU A 80 -7.19 9.83 -3.56
C LEU A 80 -7.94 10.41 -4.77
N ALA A 81 -7.24 10.61 -5.88
CA ALA A 81 -7.84 11.13 -7.11
C ALA A 81 -8.88 10.16 -7.68
N GLU A 82 -8.55 8.87 -7.80
CA GLU A 82 -9.42 7.84 -8.32
C GLU A 82 -10.67 7.64 -7.44
N MET A 83 -10.48 7.49 -6.13
CA MET A 83 -11.59 7.32 -5.19
C MET A 83 -12.50 8.56 -5.15
N THR A 84 -11.93 9.76 -5.23
CA THR A 84 -12.71 10.99 -5.30
C THR A 84 -13.60 11.00 -6.54
N ALA A 85 -13.04 10.66 -7.70
CA ALA A 85 -13.81 10.59 -8.96
C ALA A 85 -14.95 9.55 -8.87
N GLN A 86 -14.65 8.37 -8.34
CA GLN A 86 -15.64 7.29 -8.17
C GLN A 86 -16.75 7.68 -7.19
N LEU A 87 -16.41 8.25 -6.04
CA LEU A 87 -17.39 8.67 -5.04
C LEU A 87 -18.29 9.81 -5.55
N LYS A 88 -17.74 10.73 -6.36
CA LYS A 88 -18.54 11.73 -7.07
C LYS A 88 -19.50 11.11 -8.06
N ALA A 89 -19.02 10.18 -8.89
CA ALA A 89 -19.85 9.49 -9.87
C ALA A 89 -21.00 8.69 -9.22
N LEU A 90 -20.76 8.15 -8.02
CA LEU A 90 -21.77 7.43 -7.24
C LEU A 90 -22.64 8.33 -6.36
N GLY A 91 -22.39 9.66 -6.33
CA GLY A 91 -23.18 10.63 -5.59
C GLY A 91 -22.91 10.67 -4.06
N TYR A 92 -21.86 10.04 -3.59
CA TYR A 92 -21.49 10.05 -2.16
C TYR A 92 -20.84 11.36 -1.72
N ILE A 93 -20.17 12.05 -2.62
CA ILE A 93 -19.56 13.36 -2.37
C ILE A 93 -19.86 14.32 -3.53
N LYS A 94 -19.81 15.61 -3.23
CA LYS A 94 -20.06 16.68 -4.23
C LYS A 94 -18.82 17.05 -5.01
#